data_09c6dae08a4f38db849eb850fc16b663
#
_entry.id   09c6dae08a4f38db849eb850fc16b663
#
_cell.length_a   1.000
_cell.length_b   1.000
_cell.length_c   1.000
_cell.angle_alpha   90.00
_cell.angle_beta   90.00
_cell.angle_gamma   90.00
#
_symmetry.space_group_name_H-M   'P 1'
#
loop_
_entity.id
_entity.type
_entity.pdbx_description
1 polymer ?
#
loop_
_entity_poly.entity_id
_entity_poly.type
_entity_poly.pdbx_seq_one_letter_code
_entity_poly.pdbx_strand_id
1 'polypeptide(L)'
;MFIDVAYLILLVIACFKGLRKGFIIAIFSVLGFIVGIAAALKLSAVVAVKLAAHTGPAKWLPAVSFLLVFLAVAFIINLVAKVIQKTFETVMLGWLNRLAGVALYILLYSIIYSVFLFYAVQLHFINAATVGNSVVYPYLQPLAPTIINSISSFIPWFKNMFSQLEQFFAGISSK
;
A
#
# COMPACT_ATOMS: atom_id res chain seq x y z
N MET A 1 7.21 -23.80 10.59
CA MET A 1 7.11 -23.08 11.88
C MET A 1 7.44 -21.58 11.81
N PHE A 2 8.56 -21.15 11.22
CA PHE A 2 8.88 -19.71 11.16
C PHE A 2 7.81 -18.89 10.39
N ILE A 3 7.37 -19.38 9.23
CA ILE A 3 6.32 -18.74 8.40
C ILE A 3 5.01 -18.64 9.18
N ASP A 4 4.64 -19.72 9.89
CA ASP A 4 3.36 -19.79 10.63
C ASP A 4 3.36 -18.84 11.82
N VAL A 5 4.47 -18.76 12.56
CA VAL A 5 4.63 -17.83 13.69
C VAL A 5 4.60 -16.38 13.22
N ALA A 6 5.31 -16.05 12.14
CA ALA A 6 5.29 -14.72 11.56
C ALA A 6 3.88 -14.32 11.09
N TYR A 7 3.16 -15.25 10.46
CA TYR A 7 1.78 -15.01 10.05
C TYR A 7 0.83 -14.81 11.24
N LEU A 8 1.00 -15.61 12.30
CA LEU A 8 0.21 -15.45 13.53
C LEU A 8 0.40 -14.07 14.16
N ILE A 9 1.64 -13.59 14.21
CA ILE A 9 1.94 -12.22 14.68
C ILE A 9 1.22 -11.18 13.80
N LEU A 10 1.27 -11.34 12.48
CA LEU A 10 0.58 -10.45 11.56
C LEU A 10 -0.94 -10.48 11.73
N LEU A 11 -1.53 -11.66 11.99
CA LEU A 11 -2.95 -11.78 12.29
C LEU A 11 -3.34 -11.05 13.57
N VAL A 12 -2.54 -11.17 14.64
CA VAL A 12 -2.78 -10.42 15.88
C VAL A 12 -2.73 -8.92 15.64
N ILE A 13 -1.75 -8.44 14.87
CA ILE A 13 -1.64 -7.02 14.49
C ILE A 13 -2.85 -6.58 13.64
N ALA A 14 -3.27 -7.42 12.69
CA ALA A 14 -4.43 -7.15 11.83
C ALA A 14 -5.72 -7.04 12.65
N CYS A 15 -5.96 -7.98 13.58
CA CYS A 15 -7.10 -7.94 14.49
C CYS A 15 -7.10 -6.66 15.33
N PHE A 16 -5.97 -6.33 15.95
CA PHE A 16 -5.85 -5.13 16.77
C PHE A 16 -6.08 -3.83 15.97
N LYS A 17 -5.52 -3.74 14.76
CA LYS A 17 -5.76 -2.61 13.86
C LYS A 17 -7.21 -2.55 13.40
N GLY A 18 -7.82 -3.68 13.06
CA GLY A 18 -9.21 -3.76 12.63
C GLY A 18 -10.17 -3.28 13.71
N LEU A 19 -9.97 -3.75 14.95
CA LEU A 19 -10.78 -3.32 16.10
C LEU A 19 -10.63 -1.83 16.42
N ARG A 20 -9.41 -1.28 16.26
CA ARG A 20 -9.15 0.14 16.55
C ARG A 20 -9.57 1.09 15.43
N LYS A 21 -9.28 0.74 14.18
CA LYS A 21 -9.49 1.62 13.02
C LYS A 21 -10.83 1.40 12.34
N GLY A 22 -11.37 0.18 12.40
CA GLY A 22 -12.61 -0.18 11.72
C GLY A 22 -12.48 -0.31 10.20
N PHE A 23 -13.57 -0.73 9.58
CA PHE A 23 -13.68 -1.02 8.15
C PHE A 23 -13.55 0.24 7.28
N ILE A 24 -14.19 1.33 7.70
CA ILE A 24 -14.20 2.58 6.95
C ILE A 24 -12.77 3.10 6.78
N ILE A 25 -12.02 3.22 7.88
CA ILE A 25 -10.61 3.68 7.78
C ILE A 25 -9.76 2.69 6.98
N ALA A 26 -10.01 1.38 7.08
CA ALA A 26 -9.29 0.37 6.31
C ALA A 26 -9.46 0.58 4.79
N ILE A 27 -10.71 0.72 4.31
CA ILE A 27 -11.00 0.98 2.89
C ILE A 27 -10.37 2.29 2.45
N PHE A 28 -10.59 3.38 3.20
CA PHE A 28 -10.03 4.68 2.84
C PHE A 28 -8.49 4.70 2.88
N SER A 29 -7.85 3.87 3.73
CA SER A 29 -6.40 3.72 3.72
C SER A 29 -5.90 3.06 2.43
N VAL A 30 -6.60 2.05 1.90
CA VAL A 30 -6.28 1.43 0.62
C VAL A 30 -6.52 2.40 -0.53
N LEU A 31 -7.67 3.08 -0.54
CA LEU A 31 -7.96 4.13 -1.53
C LEU A 31 -6.94 5.26 -1.45
N GLY A 32 -6.58 5.70 -0.24
CA GLY A 32 -5.58 6.73 -0.01
C GLY A 32 -4.20 6.34 -0.55
N PHE A 33 -3.83 5.07 -0.44
CA PHE A 33 -2.60 4.54 -1.02
C PHE A 33 -2.63 4.59 -2.54
N ILE A 34 -3.70 4.09 -3.17
CA ILE A 34 -3.85 4.05 -4.64
C ILE A 34 -3.91 5.48 -5.21
N VAL A 35 -4.79 6.31 -4.67
CA VAL A 35 -4.97 7.69 -5.11
C VAL A 35 -3.72 8.52 -4.80
N GLY A 36 -3.06 8.25 -3.66
CA GLY A 36 -1.81 8.90 -3.28
C GLY A 36 -0.69 8.63 -4.27
N ILE A 37 -0.52 7.39 -4.72
CA ILE A 37 0.45 7.04 -5.77
C ILE A 37 0.08 7.75 -7.07
N ALA A 38 -1.17 7.68 -7.52
CA ALA A 38 -1.61 8.29 -8.76
C ALA A 38 -1.41 9.82 -8.73
N ALA A 39 -1.76 10.48 -7.62
CA ALA A 39 -1.53 11.90 -7.43
C ALA A 39 -0.04 12.24 -7.36
N ALA A 40 0.76 11.43 -6.67
CA ALA A 40 2.20 11.64 -6.59
C ALA A 40 2.87 11.53 -7.96
N LEU A 41 2.49 10.55 -8.79
CA LEU A 41 2.98 10.41 -10.17
C LEU A 41 2.65 11.64 -11.02
N LYS A 42 1.46 12.21 -10.84
CA LYS A 42 0.97 13.32 -11.68
C LYS A 42 1.43 14.70 -11.19
N LEU A 43 1.53 14.90 -9.90
CA LEU A 43 1.76 16.22 -9.29
C LEU A 43 3.20 16.42 -8.78
N SER A 44 3.96 15.34 -8.57
CA SER A 44 5.35 15.45 -8.07
C SER A 44 6.25 16.29 -8.97
N ALA A 45 6.02 16.23 -10.28
CA ALA A 45 6.72 17.03 -11.26
C ALA A 45 6.57 18.54 -11.01
N VAL A 46 5.32 18.99 -10.81
CA VAL A 46 5.01 20.40 -10.52
C VAL A 46 5.63 20.84 -9.19
N VAL A 47 5.55 19.97 -8.18
CA VAL A 47 6.12 20.24 -6.86
C VAL A 47 7.65 20.28 -6.92
N ALA A 48 8.28 19.39 -7.70
CA ALA A 48 9.74 19.38 -7.90
C ALA A 48 10.24 20.67 -8.51
N VAL A 49 9.56 21.20 -9.54
CA VAL A 49 9.91 22.48 -10.17
C VAL A 49 9.79 23.64 -9.16
N LYS A 50 8.72 23.68 -8.37
CA LYS A 50 8.56 24.71 -7.34
C LYS A 50 9.62 24.62 -6.24
N LEU A 51 9.98 23.40 -5.81
CA LEU A 51 11.04 23.20 -4.84
C LEU A 51 12.40 23.61 -5.39
N ALA A 52 12.71 23.25 -6.64
CA ALA A 52 13.94 23.61 -7.30
C ALA A 52 14.16 25.12 -7.41
N ALA A 53 13.08 25.89 -7.55
CA ALA A 53 13.14 27.35 -7.55
C ALA A 53 13.65 27.95 -6.22
N HIS A 54 13.49 27.24 -5.10
CA HIS A 54 13.90 27.70 -3.77
C HIS A 54 15.21 27.07 -3.29
N THR A 55 15.50 25.81 -3.70
CA THR A 55 16.65 25.04 -3.18
C THR A 55 17.74 24.81 -4.23
N GLY A 56 17.50 25.23 -5.47
CA GLY A 56 18.35 24.87 -6.61
C GLY A 56 18.09 23.46 -7.14
N PRO A 57 18.58 23.13 -8.34
CA PRO A 57 18.39 21.80 -8.93
C PRO A 57 19.21 20.74 -8.18
N ALA A 58 18.53 19.69 -7.69
CA ALA A 58 19.18 18.59 -6.98
C ALA A 58 18.55 17.24 -7.38
N LYS A 59 19.37 16.19 -7.48
CA LYS A 59 18.96 14.84 -7.91
C LYS A 59 17.92 14.17 -6.99
N TRP A 60 17.84 14.58 -5.74
CA TRP A 60 16.88 14.04 -4.75
C TRP A 60 15.50 14.71 -4.78
N LEU A 61 15.38 15.89 -5.40
CA LEU A 61 14.13 16.65 -5.47
C LEU A 61 12.94 15.85 -6.00
N PRO A 62 13.07 15.06 -7.08
CA PRO A 62 11.95 14.26 -7.59
C PRO A 62 11.41 13.26 -6.57
N ALA A 63 12.32 12.54 -5.90
CA ALA A 63 11.95 11.54 -4.89
C ALA A 63 11.25 12.18 -3.69
N VAL A 64 11.77 13.32 -3.21
CA VAL A 64 11.15 14.06 -2.09
C VAL A 64 9.81 14.65 -2.50
N SER A 65 9.71 15.22 -3.70
CA SER A 65 8.43 15.76 -4.21
C SER A 65 7.37 14.67 -4.34
N PHE A 66 7.76 13.49 -4.84
CA PHE A 66 6.87 12.33 -4.89
C PHE A 66 6.38 11.94 -3.49
N LEU A 67 7.31 11.80 -2.54
CA LEU A 67 6.98 11.41 -1.18
C LEU A 67 6.08 12.44 -0.48
N LEU A 68 6.36 13.72 -0.67
CA LEU A 68 5.54 14.81 -0.10
C LEU A 68 4.10 14.78 -0.63
N VAL A 69 3.93 14.67 -1.95
CA VAL A 69 2.59 14.60 -2.56
C VAL A 69 1.85 13.35 -2.10
N PHE A 70 2.54 12.20 -2.11
CA PHE A 70 1.97 10.94 -1.66
C PHE A 70 1.47 11.03 -0.21
N LEU A 71 2.31 11.50 0.70
CA LEU A 71 1.97 11.61 2.11
C LEU A 71 0.85 12.64 2.36
N ALA A 72 0.88 13.78 1.66
CA ALA A 72 -0.15 14.80 1.77
C ALA A 72 -1.52 14.27 1.33
N VAL A 73 -1.60 13.61 0.18
CA VAL A 73 -2.86 13.06 -0.33
C VAL A 73 -3.35 11.91 0.55
N ALA A 74 -2.48 10.98 0.94
CA ALA A 74 -2.83 9.90 1.85
C ALA A 74 -3.32 10.43 3.20
N PHE A 75 -2.71 11.49 3.72
CA PHE A 75 -3.13 12.14 4.96
C PHE A 75 -4.52 12.76 4.84
N ILE A 76 -4.79 13.51 3.76
CA ILE A 76 -6.10 14.13 3.51
C ILE A 76 -7.19 13.06 3.42
N ILE A 77 -6.96 11.99 2.67
CA ILE A 77 -7.93 10.88 2.54
C ILE A 77 -8.19 10.21 3.90
N ASN A 78 -7.16 10.01 4.72
CA ASN A 78 -7.32 9.47 6.06
C ASN A 78 -8.07 10.42 7.01
N LEU A 79 -7.92 11.75 6.85
CA LEU A 79 -8.72 12.73 7.61
C LEU A 79 -10.21 12.62 7.23
N VAL A 80 -10.52 12.58 5.94
CA VAL A 80 -11.90 12.37 5.46
C VAL A 80 -12.47 11.08 6.01
N ALA A 81 -11.71 9.99 5.97
CA ALA A 81 -12.11 8.70 6.53
C ALA A 81 -12.49 8.78 8.02
N LYS A 82 -11.71 9.52 8.82
CA LYS A 82 -11.99 9.70 10.26
C LYS A 82 -13.28 10.48 10.51
N VAL A 83 -13.55 11.52 9.71
CA VAL A 83 -14.80 12.29 9.79
C VAL A 83 -15.99 11.41 9.48
N ILE A 84 -15.92 10.65 8.36
CA ILE A 84 -16.97 9.72 7.95
C ILE A 84 -17.19 8.66 9.03
N GLN A 85 -16.11 8.05 9.55
CA GLN A 85 -16.22 7.03 10.59
C GLN A 85 -16.92 7.56 11.85
N LYS A 86 -16.58 8.77 12.29
CA LYS A 86 -17.20 9.37 13.48
C LYS A 86 -18.72 9.53 13.30
N THR A 87 -19.16 9.89 12.09
CA THR A 87 -20.59 9.98 11.75
C THR A 87 -21.27 8.61 11.84
N PHE A 88 -20.64 7.55 11.34
CA PHE A 88 -21.17 6.19 11.39
C PHE A 88 -21.18 5.58 12.81
N GLU A 89 -20.20 5.91 13.64
CA GLU A 89 -20.16 5.44 15.04
C GLU A 89 -21.32 6.01 15.87
N THR A 90 -21.82 7.19 15.51
CA THR A 90 -22.97 7.83 16.18
C THR A 90 -24.29 7.11 15.89
N VAL A 91 -24.39 6.31 14.80
CA VAL A 91 -25.59 5.60 14.35
C VAL A 91 -25.61 4.13 14.85
N MET A 92 -24.98 3.78 15.96
CA MET A 92 -24.96 2.45 16.59
C MET A 92 -24.31 1.30 15.76
N LEU A 93 -23.70 1.57 14.63
CA LEU A 93 -23.03 0.56 13.78
C LEU A 93 -21.54 0.38 14.09
N GLY A 94 -21.04 0.94 15.19
CA GLY A 94 -19.62 0.94 15.54
C GLY A 94 -19.02 -0.47 15.72
N TRP A 95 -19.77 -1.42 16.29
CA TRP A 95 -19.29 -2.79 16.48
C TRP A 95 -19.16 -3.55 15.14
N LEU A 96 -20.14 -3.38 14.23
CA LEU A 96 -20.13 -4.00 12.90
C LEU A 96 -18.98 -3.45 12.06
N ASN A 97 -18.75 -2.12 12.11
CA ASN A 97 -17.61 -1.47 11.47
C ASN A 97 -16.27 -2.02 11.97
N ARG A 98 -16.15 -2.33 13.27
CA ARG A 98 -14.93 -2.93 13.85
C ARG A 98 -14.73 -4.37 13.41
N LEU A 99 -15.78 -5.21 13.42
CA LEU A 99 -15.70 -6.60 12.97
C LEU A 99 -15.37 -6.70 11.48
N ALA A 100 -16.06 -5.92 10.65
CA ALA A 100 -15.74 -5.83 9.22
C ALA A 100 -14.32 -5.30 8.99
N GLY A 101 -13.84 -4.38 9.84
CA GLY A 101 -12.47 -3.89 9.85
C GLY A 101 -11.47 -5.01 10.14
N VAL A 102 -11.72 -5.85 11.13
CA VAL A 102 -10.87 -7.03 11.41
C VAL A 102 -10.77 -7.93 10.20
N ALA A 103 -11.90 -8.29 9.58
CA ALA A 103 -11.90 -9.14 8.39
C ALA A 103 -11.10 -8.52 7.24
N LEU A 104 -11.28 -7.23 6.99
CA LEU A 104 -10.55 -6.52 5.93
C LEU A 104 -9.05 -6.41 6.23
N TYR A 105 -8.66 -6.10 7.47
CA TYR A 105 -7.23 -6.05 7.83
C TYR A 105 -6.58 -7.42 7.76
N ILE A 106 -7.26 -8.51 8.16
CA ILE A 106 -6.76 -9.88 7.99
C ILE A 106 -6.52 -10.16 6.51
N LEU A 107 -7.48 -9.85 5.65
CA LEU A 107 -7.35 -10.03 4.21
C LEU A 107 -6.15 -9.25 3.65
N LEU A 108 -6.03 -7.95 3.97
CA LEU A 108 -4.93 -7.09 3.50
C LEU A 108 -3.56 -7.59 3.97
N TYR A 109 -3.43 -7.97 5.23
CA TYR A 109 -2.17 -8.49 5.76
C TYR A 109 -1.82 -9.86 5.18
N SER A 110 -2.82 -10.73 4.93
CA SER A 110 -2.61 -12.01 4.24
C SER A 110 -2.11 -11.81 2.81
N ILE A 111 -2.67 -10.85 2.08
CA ILE A 111 -2.22 -10.47 0.75
C ILE A 111 -0.78 -9.97 0.77
N ILE A 112 -0.47 -9.01 1.63
CA ILE A 112 0.88 -8.44 1.73
C ILE A 112 1.89 -9.52 2.09
N TYR A 113 1.54 -10.39 3.04
CA TYR A 113 2.41 -11.48 3.47
C TYR A 113 2.60 -12.54 2.38
N SER A 114 1.53 -12.88 1.64
CA SER A 114 1.61 -13.78 0.48
C SER A 114 2.56 -13.25 -0.59
N VAL A 115 2.45 -11.97 -0.96
CA VAL A 115 3.34 -11.33 -1.92
C VAL A 115 4.80 -11.33 -1.42
N PHE A 116 5.00 -11.03 -0.13
CA PHE A 116 6.32 -11.10 0.48
C PHE A 116 6.91 -12.51 0.41
N LEU A 117 6.13 -13.54 0.79
CA LEU A 117 6.57 -14.94 0.73
C LEU A 117 6.87 -15.37 -0.70
N PHE A 118 6.05 -14.98 -1.68
CA PHE A 118 6.27 -15.30 -3.10
C PHE A 118 7.65 -14.82 -3.56
N TYR A 119 8.00 -13.56 -3.31
CA TYR A 119 9.32 -13.04 -3.66
C TYR A 119 10.45 -13.62 -2.81
N ALA A 120 10.23 -13.85 -1.51
CA ALA A 120 11.24 -14.42 -0.63
C ALA A 120 11.63 -15.86 -1.01
N VAL A 121 10.67 -16.65 -1.49
CA VAL A 121 10.94 -18.00 -2.04
C VAL A 121 11.63 -17.89 -3.39
N GLN A 122 11.19 -16.99 -4.26
CA GLN A 122 11.77 -16.82 -5.59
C GLN A 122 13.21 -16.32 -5.56
N LEU A 123 13.55 -15.47 -4.58
CA LEU A 123 14.91 -14.97 -4.33
C LEU A 123 15.77 -15.93 -3.48
N HIS A 124 15.25 -17.14 -3.18
CA HIS A 124 15.93 -18.16 -2.39
C HIS A 124 16.28 -17.74 -0.95
N PHE A 125 15.61 -16.71 -0.40
CA PHE A 125 15.74 -16.34 1.02
C PHE A 125 15.06 -17.34 1.96
N ILE A 126 14.09 -18.11 1.45
CA ILE A 126 13.38 -19.16 2.19
C ILE A 126 13.61 -20.49 1.51
N ASN A 127 14.15 -21.46 2.23
CA ASN A 127 14.44 -22.79 1.73
C ASN A 127 13.18 -23.62 1.56
N ALA A 128 13.19 -24.57 0.59
CA ALA A 128 12.09 -25.49 0.32
C ALA A 128 11.64 -26.30 1.57
N ALA A 129 12.59 -26.66 2.44
CA ALA A 129 12.29 -27.34 3.70
C ALA A 129 11.45 -26.47 4.65
N THR A 130 11.70 -25.17 4.70
CA THR A 130 10.91 -24.22 5.53
C THR A 130 9.50 -24.03 4.97
N VAL A 131 9.37 -24.03 3.66
CA VAL A 131 8.08 -23.97 2.95
C VAL A 131 7.27 -25.24 3.21
N GLY A 132 7.88 -26.43 3.04
CA GLY A 132 7.22 -27.72 3.23
C GLY A 132 6.75 -27.98 4.66
N ASN A 133 7.40 -27.36 5.66
CA ASN A 133 7.04 -27.47 7.09
C ASN A 133 6.02 -26.42 7.54
N SER A 134 5.49 -25.57 6.66
CA SER A 134 4.50 -24.55 6.99
C SER A 134 3.09 -25.01 6.68
N VAL A 135 2.21 -24.93 7.66
CA VAL A 135 0.78 -25.24 7.51
C VAL A 135 0.04 -24.13 6.76
N VAL A 136 0.48 -22.90 6.93
CA VAL A 136 -0.21 -21.71 6.39
C VAL A 136 0.21 -21.41 4.95
N TYR A 137 1.41 -21.80 4.55
CA TYR A 137 1.96 -21.48 3.22
C TYR A 137 1.06 -21.94 2.05
N PRO A 138 0.49 -23.18 2.04
CA PRO A 138 -0.37 -23.62 0.95
C PRO A 138 -1.62 -22.77 0.73
N TYR A 139 -2.13 -22.16 1.80
CA TYR A 139 -3.31 -21.26 1.74
C TYR A 139 -2.96 -19.86 1.27
N LEU A 140 -1.75 -19.39 1.57
CA LEU A 140 -1.27 -18.07 1.17
C LEU A 140 -0.69 -18.06 -0.25
N GLN A 141 -0.07 -19.16 -0.67
CA GLN A 141 0.60 -19.26 -1.96
C GLN A 141 -0.25 -18.80 -3.16
N PRO A 142 -1.54 -19.18 -3.30
CA PRO A 142 -2.33 -18.79 -4.47
C PRO A 142 -2.75 -17.31 -4.48
N LEU A 143 -2.69 -16.62 -3.35
CA LEU A 143 -3.12 -15.22 -3.26
C LEU A 143 -2.18 -14.27 -4.03
N ALA A 144 -0.86 -14.46 -3.94
CA ALA A 144 0.11 -13.61 -4.62
C ALA A 144 -0.04 -13.62 -6.15
N PRO A 145 -0.05 -14.77 -6.85
CA PRO A 145 -0.26 -14.80 -8.29
C PRO A 145 -1.59 -14.19 -8.72
N THR A 146 -2.65 -14.49 -7.98
CA THR A 146 -4.00 -13.95 -8.29
C THR A 146 -4.00 -12.42 -8.24
N ILE A 147 -3.36 -11.84 -7.25
CA ILE A 147 -3.31 -10.38 -7.09
C ILE A 147 -2.37 -9.75 -8.09
N ILE A 148 -1.19 -10.35 -8.32
CA ILE A 148 -0.24 -9.87 -9.33
C ILE A 148 -0.90 -9.86 -10.71
N ASN A 149 -1.63 -10.90 -11.07
CA ASN A 149 -2.38 -10.98 -12.32
C ASN A 149 -3.52 -9.94 -12.40
N SER A 150 -4.22 -9.72 -11.28
CA SER A 150 -5.28 -8.70 -11.21
C SER A 150 -4.70 -7.29 -11.36
N ILE A 151 -3.59 -7.00 -10.69
CA ILE A 151 -2.90 -5.70 -10.79
C ILE A 151 -2.32 -5.52 -12.19
N SER A 152 -1.86 -6.59 -12.86
CA SER A 152 -1.31 -6.51 -14.23
C SER A 152 -2.32 -5.96 -15.24
N SER A 153 -3.62 -6.16 -15.00
CA SER A 153 -4.69 -5.58 -15.82
C SER A 153 -4.76 -4.05 -15.71
N PHE A 154 -4.28 -3.48 -14.59
CA PHE A 154 -4.20 -2.03 -14.37
C PHE A 154 -2.83 -1.44 -14.78
N ILE A 155 -1.80 -2.29 -14.99
CA ILE A 155 -0.43 -1.88 -15.35
C ILE A 155 -0.36 -1.04 -16.64
N PRO A 156 -1.13 -1.27 -17.72
CA PRO A 156 -1.06 -0.42 -18.91
C PRO A 156 -1.35 1.05 -18.60
N TRP A 157 -2.28 1.30 -17.68
CA TRP A 157 -2.60 2.67 -17.26
C TRP A 157 -1.48 3.28 -16.41
N PHE A 158 -0.90 2.52 -15.48
CA PHE A 158 0.26 2.95 -14.68
C PHE A 158 1.53 3.10 -15.52
N LYS A 159 1.76 2.23 -16.51
CA LYS A 159 2.95 2.26 -17.38
C LYS A 159 3.05 3.57 -18.15
N ASN A 160 1.94 4.08 -18.68
CA ASN A 160 1.91 5.37 -19.36
C ASN A 160 2.21 6.54 -18.43
N MET A 161 1.78 6.47 -17.17
CA MET A 161 2.11 7.49 -16.16
C MET A 161 3.59 7.41 -15.74
N PHE A 162 4.16 6.22 -15.64
CA PHE A 162 5.57 6.01 -15.29
C PHE A 162 6.52 6.52 -16.40
N SER A 163 6.21 6.23 -17.66
CA SER A 163 7.04 6.72 -18.78
C SER A 163 7.01 8.25 -18.90
N GLN A 164 5.88 8.90 -18.61
CA GLN A 164 5.80 10.36 -18.55
C GLN A 164 6.65 10.94 -17.43
N LEU A 165 6.70 10.26 -16.29
CA LEU A 165 7.53 10.67 -15.15
C LEU A 165 9.02 10.51 -15.46
N GLU A 166 9.40 9.40 -16.06
CA GLU A 166 10.77 9.09 -16.46
C GLU A 166 11.29 10.10 -17.50
N GLN A 167 10.49 10.43 -18.52
CA GLN A 167 10.82 11.47 -19.51
C GLN A 167 10.96 12.85 -18.86
N PHE A 168 10.09 13.17 -17.90
CA PHE A 168 10.19 14.42 -17.16
C PHE A 168 11.50 14.51 -16.37
N PHE A 169 11.90 13.44 -15.68
CA PHE A 169 13.15 13.42 -14.91
C PHE A 169 14.40 13.41 -15.79
N ALA A 170 14.36 12.69 -16.91
CA ALA A 170 15.41 12.75 -17.90
C ALA A 170 15.62 14.18 -18.46
N GLY A 171 14.54 14.92 -18.69
CA GLY A 171 14.58 16.32 -19.14
C GLY A 171 15.13 17.31 -18.11
N ILE A 172 15.04 17.00 -16.81
CA ILE A 172 15.65 17.82 -15.73
C ILE A 172 17.14 17.49 -15.57
N SER A 173 17.54 16.25 -15.81
CA SER A 173 18.93 15.78 -15.67
C SER A 173 19.83 16.22 -16.84
N SER A 174 19.24 16.68 -17.95
CA SER A 174 19.96 17.09 -19.18
C SER A 174 20.20 18.61 -19.30
N LYS A 175 19.74 19.39 -18.33
CA LYS A 175 20.06 20.81 -18.14
C LYS A 175 20.93 21.00 -16.92
#